data_d5d75b095177cacbeceef20d52f85265
#
_entry.id   d5d75b095177cacbeceef20d52f85265
#
_cell.length_a   1.000
_cell.length_b   1.000
_cell.length_c   1.000
_cell.angle_alpha   90.00
_cell.angle_beta   90.00
_cell.angle_gamma   90.00
#
_symmetry.space_group_name_H-M   'P 1'
#
loop_
_entity.id
_entity.type
_entity.pdbx_description
1 polymer ?
#
loop_
_entity_poly.entity_id
_entity_poly.type
_entity_poly.pdbx_seq_one_letter_code
_entity_poly.pdbx_strand_id
1 'polypeptide(L)'
;MFSQLRRRIPSILRRNTADNTLHRYASNICAQTLQYCKYGEPADVLELVELTASEPKDTQVLVKLLAAPINPSDINTIQGKYPVKLPLPAIAGNEGVAEVLQVGDKVQQLKPGQRVVVVENALGTWRTHAVLEEHQLMCIPNEIDLAAAATLVVNPPTAYRMLKDFVPLTQGDCVIQNGANSAVGQMVHQLCKEWGLKSVGVVRNRPNLEEVKTYLKELGASEILTEEELAKTDIFKKKLPAPRLALNCVGGKNASDITKQLAPMGVMVTYGGMSRQPVMVSTPALIFKNISFCGFWVTRWMRNHVKTPAREKMFADLMKMFQQGKLKGVKCEMVPLKEYKAAVAATLDLKGLVGKKYILDMQC
;
A
#
# COMPACT_ATOMS: atom_id res chain seq x y z
N MET A 1 73.59 -56.94 -2.29
CA MET A 1 72.82 -57.35 -1.08
C MET A 1 71.67 -56.40 -0.88
N PHE A 2 70.47 -56.95 -0.86
CA PHE A 2 69.16 -56.34 -0.50
C PHE A 2 68.72 -55.04 -1.19
N SER A 3 68.01 -55.24 -2.19
CA SER A 3 66.77 -54.84 -2.76
C SER A 3 65.76 -54.30 -1.75
N GLN A 4 65.20 -53.08 -2.00
CA GLN A 4 63.96 -52.67 -1.43
C GLN A 4 62.97 -52.20 -2.52
N LEU A 5 61.93 -52.98 -2.69
CA LEU A 5 60.77 -52.71 -3.47
C LEU A 5 59.96 -51.52 -2.78
N ARG A 6 59.78 -50.41 -3.46
CA ARG A 6 58.77 -49.43 -3.13
C ARG A 6 57.54 -49.73 -3.96
N ARG A 7 56.49 -50.19 -3.30
CA ARG A 7 55.16 -50.31 -3.84
C ARG A 7 54.55 -48.90 -4.00
N ARG A 8 54.16 -48.56 -5.22
CA ARG A 8 53.33 -47.36 -5.52
C ARG A 8 51.88 -47.63 -5.11
N ILE A 9 51.34 -46.76 -4.25
CA ILE A 9 49.90 -46.69 -3.93
C ILE A 9 49.24 -45.75 -4.96
N PRO A 10 48.14 -46.13 -5.64
CA PRO A 10 47.47 -45.24 -6.56
C PRO A 10 46.68 -44.17 -5.75
N SER A 11 46.85 -42.89 -6.09
CA SER A 11 46.07 -41.80 -5.61
C SER A 11 44.62 -41.91 -6.12
N ILE A 12 43.70 -42.26 -5.24
CA ILE A 12 42.26 -42.19 -5.48
C ILE A 12 41.90 -40.74 -5.52
N LEU A 13 41.62 -40.23 -6.71
CA LEU A 13 40.93 -38.96 -6.94
C LEU A 13 39.53 -39.02 -6.28
N ARG A 14 39.40 -38.38 -5.11
CA ARG A 14 38.10 -38.06 -4.58
C ARG A 14 37.46 -37.02 -5.52
N ARG A 15 36.54 -37.44 -6.36
CA ARG A 15 35.57 -36.58 -6.99
C ARG A 15 34.68 -36.03 -5.89
N ASN A 16 34.84 -34.75 -5.54
CA ASN A 16 33.81 -33.98 -4.85
C ASN A 16 32.63 -33.87 -5.81
N THR A 17 31.68 -34.75 -5.67
CA THR A 17 30.34 -34.54 -6.17
C THR A 17 29.74 -33.47 -5.26
N ALA A 18 29.85 -32.20 -5.66
CA ALA A 18 28.98 -31.19 -5.13
C ALA A 18 27.52 -31.65 -5.38
N ASP A 19 26.89 -31.98 -4.30
CA ASP A 19 25.50 -32.41 -4.27
C ASP A 19 24.64 -31.22 -4.71
N ASN A 20 24.40 -31.12 -6.01
CA ASN A 20 23.51 -30.18 -6.65
C ASN A 20 22.09 -30.73 -6.49
N THR A 21 21.65 -30.88 -5.26
CA THR A 21 20.23 -31.04 -4.93
C THR A 21 19.54 -29.67 -5.10
N LEU A 22 19.49 -29.19 -6.35
CA LEU A 22 18.41 -28.30 -6.78
C LEU A 22 17.13 -29.11 -6.55
N HIS A 23 16.44 -28.78 -5.46
CA HIS A 23 15.09 -29.25 -5.22
C HIS A 23 14.24 -28.88 -6.44
N ARG A 24 14.09 -29.84 -7.35
CA ARG A 24 12.99 -29.85 -8.31
C ARG A 24 11.71 -29.96 -7.48
N TYR A 25 11.11 -28.84 -7.15
CA TYR A 25 9.71 -28.80 -6.78
C TYR A 25 8.89 -29.00 -8.05
N ALA A 26 8.92 -30.24 -8.56
CA ALA A 26 7.97 -30.70 -9.55
C ALA A 26 6.70 -31.09 -8.80
N SER A 27 5.88 -30.10 -8.41
CA SER A 27 4.54 -30.37 -7.94
C SER A 27 3.72 -29.09 -8.08
N ASN A 28 2.59 -29.25 -8.73
CA ASN A 28 1.53 -28.25 -8.71
C ASN A 28 1.25 -27.82 -7.26
N ILE A 29 1.56 -26.58 -6.91
CA ILE A 29 1.35 -26.06 -5.55
C ILE A 29 -0.13 -25.74 -5.39
N CYS A 30 -0.77 -26.32 -4.38
CA CYS A 30 -2.13 -25.99 -4.00
C CYS A 30 -2.13 -24.60 -3.30
N ALA A 31 -2.76 -23.62 -3.93
CA ALA A 31 -2.87 -22.26 -3.43
C ALA A 31 -4.26 -22.01 -2.85
N GLN A 32 -4.33 -21.73 -1.55
CA GLN A 32 -5.57 -21.20 -0.96
C GLN A 32 -5.81 -19.79 -1.49
N THR A 33 -7.01 -19.53 -1.98
CA THR A 33 -7.33 -18.36 -2.81
C THR A 33 -8.71 -17.81 -2.47
N LEU A 34 -8.82 -16.50 -2.23
CA LEU A 34 -10.11 -15.83 -2.11
C LEU A 34 -10.60 -15.40 -3.49
N GLN A 35 -11.63 -16.12 -3.97
CA GLN A 35 -12.22 -15.94 -5.29
C GLN A 35 -13.66 -15.47 -5.19
N TYR A 36 -14.16 -14.81 -6.23
CA TYR A 36 -15.58 -14.48 -6.39
C TYR A 36 -16.02 -14.70 -7.84
N CYS A 37 -17.23 -15.29 -8.01
CA CYS A 37 -17.82 -15.62 -9.32
C CYS A 37 -18.86 -14.59 -9.79
N LYS A 38 -19.24 -13.65 -8.93
CA LYS A 38 -20.16 -12.54 -9.23
C LYS A 38 -19.82 -11.33 -8.40
N TYR A 39 -20.16 -10.14 -8.87
CA TYR A 39 -20.03 -8.91 -8.09
C TYR A 39 -21.11 -8.86 -7.00
N GLY A 40 -20.77 -8.37 -5.81
CA GLY A 40 -21.68 -8.26 -4.69
C GLY A 40 -21.00 -7.87 -3.38
N GLU A 41 -21.72 -7.96 -2.28
CA GLU A 41 -21.11 -7.71 -0.96
C GLU A 41 -20.06 -8.79 -0.67
N PRO A 42 -18.85 -8.41 -0.22
CA PRO A 42 -17.75 -9.36 -0.03
C PRO A 42 -18.09 -10.55 0.87
N ALA A 43 -18.92 -10.34 1.91
CA ALA A 43 -19.35 -11.40 2.81
C ALA A 43 -20.16 -12.49 2.11
N ASP A 44 -20.87 -12.13 1.01
CA ASP A 44 -21.80 -13.02 0.30
C ASP A 44 -21.17 -13.67 -0.93
N VAL A 45 -20.09 -13.08 -1.48
CA VAL A 45 -19.55 -13.50 -2.77
C VAL A 45 -18.13 -14.03 -2.72
N LEU A 46 -17.37 -13.74 -1.66
CA LEU A 46 -16.02 -14.27 -1.48
C LEU A 46 -16.04 -15.69 -0.95
N GLU A 47 -15.31 -16.55 -1.62
CA GLU A 47 -15.12 -17.95 -1.25
C GLU A 47 -13.63 -18.27 -1.15
N LEU A 48 -13.25 -19.03 -0.12
CA LEU A 48 -11.90 -19.59 -0.01
C LEU A 48 -11.89 -20.91 -0.77
N VAL A 49 -11.13 -20.95 -1.85
CA VAL A 49 -10.99 -22.11 -2.73
C VAL A 49 -9.53 -22.52 -2.85
N GLU A 50 -9.30 -23.74 -3.28
CA GLU A 50 -7.98 -24.24 -3.63
C GLU A 50 -7.80 -24.22 -5.14
N LEU A 51 -6.75 -23.50 -5.60
CA LEU A 51 -6.37 -23.45 -7.00
C LEU A 51 -4.92 -23.94 -7.15
N THR A 52 -4.65 -24.57 -8.27
CA THR A 52 -3.29 -25.05 -8.56
C THR A 52 -2.44 -23.93 -9.15
N ALA A 53 -1.32 -23.61 -8.54
CA ALA A 53 -0.28 -22.78 -9.12
C ALA A 53 0.64 -23.65 -9.96
N SER A 54 0.78 -23.35 -11.27
CA SER A 54 1.65 -24.08 -12.18
C SER A 54 3.14 -23.72 -11.98
N GLU A 55 4.03 -24.52 -12.57
CA GLU A 55 5.44 -24.13 -12.67
C GLU A 55 5.60 -22.86 -13.51
N PRO A 56 6.48 -21.92 -13.10
CA PRO A 56 6.72 -20.71 -13.86
C PRO A 56 7.51 -21.02 -15.14
N LYS A 57 7.11 -20.43 -16.25
CA LYS A 57 7.76 -20.56 -17.58
C LYS A 57 8.29 -19.21 -18.03
N ASP A 58 9.27 -19.23 -18.91
CA ASP A 58 9.79 -18.01 -19.55
C ASP A 58 10.11 -16.89 -18.52
N THR A 59 9.38 -15.78 -18.58
CA THR A 59 9.51 -14.59 -17.70
C THR A 59 8.66 -14.67 -16.43
N GLN A 60 8.04 -15.82 -16.18
CA GLN A 60 7.17 -16.02 -15.02
C GLN A 60 7.96 -16.34 -13.75
N VAL A 61 7.38 -15.92 -12.64
CA VAL A 61 7.92 -16.09 -11.29
C VAL A 61 6.84 -16.70 -10.40
N LEU A 62 7.15 -17.82 -9.77
CA LEU A 62 6.31 -18.41 -8.74
C LEU A 62 6.66 -17.73 -7.41
N VAL A 63 5.66 -17.15 -6.78
CA VAL A 63 5.79 -16.45 -5.50
C VAL A 63 4.87 -17.04 -4.43
N LYS A 64 5.33 -17.02 -3.19
CA LYS A 64 4.54 -17.25 -1.98
C LYS A 64 4.15 -15.87 -1.42
N LEU A 65 2.86 -15.54 -1.44
CA LEU A 65 2.36 -14.35 -0.77
C LEU A 65 2.58 -14.51 0.75
N LEU A 66 3.10 -13.50 1.39
CA LEU A 66 3.34 -13.46 2.83
C LEU A 66 2.21 -12.70 3.53
N ALA A 67 1.84 -11.56 2.96
CA ALA A 67 0.78 -10.71 3.51
C ALA A 67 0.16 -9.83 2.42
N ALA A 68 -1.15 -9.56 2.54
CA ALA A 68 -1.88 -8.67 1.64
C ALA A 68 -2.92 -7.85 2.43
N PRO A 69 -2.96 -6.52 2.28
CA PRO A 69 -3.89 -5.68 3.01
C PRO A 69 -5.29 -5.69 2.39
N ILE A 70 -6.26 -5.30 3.21
CA ILE A 70 -7.62 -5.01 2.75
C ILE A 70 -7.74 -3.49 2.57
N ASN A 71 -7.90 -3.03 1.35
CA ASN A 71 -8.15 -1.63 0.99
C ASN A 71 -9.64 -1.39 0.65
N PRO A 72 -10.16 -0.18 0.83
CA PRO A 72 -11.49 0.16 0.32
C PRO A 72 -11.66 -0.09 -1.18
N SER A 73 -10.58 0.02 -1.97
CA SER A 73 -10.59 -0.30 -3.39
C SER A 73 -10.84 -1.78 -3.68
N ASP A 74 -10.31 -2.69 -2.85
CA ASP A 74 -10.57 -4.13 -2.99
C ASP A 74 -12.06 -4.42 -2.81
N ILE A 75 -12.64 -3.86 -1.74
CA ILE A 75 -14.08 -3.98 -1.46
C ILE A 75 -14.92 -3.42 -2.61
N ASN A 76 -14.60 -2.21 -3.10
CA ASN A 76 -15.32 -1.61 -4.22
C ASN A 76 -15.16 -2.40 -5.52
N THR A 77 -14.03 -3.08 -5.72
CA THR A 77 -13.80 -3.96 -6.88
C THR A 77 -14.70 -5.20 -6.79
N ILE A 78 -14.74 -5.86 -5.64
CA ILE A 78 -15.61 -7.03 -5.40
C ILE A 78 -17.09 -6.64 -5.53
N GLN A 79 -17.48 -5.47 -5.04
CA GLN A 79 -18.84 -4.93 -5.19
C GLN A 79 -19.18 -4.51 -6.64
N GLY A 80 -18.20 -4.54 -7.56
CA GLY A 80 -18.40 -4.05 -8.92
C GLY A 80 -18.61 -2.54 -9.03
N LYS A 81 -18.24 -1.78 -8.01
CA LYS A 81 -18.36 -0.30 -7.96
C LYS A 81 -17.09 0.43 -8.36
N TYR A 82 -15.98 -0.30 -8.48
CA TYR A 82 -14.69 0.27 -8.88
C TYR A 82 -14.59 0.37 -10.42
N PRO A 83 -13.86 1.37 -10.96
CA PRO A 83 -13.73 1.54 -12.43
C PRO A 83 -13.06 0.37 -13.15
N VAL A 84 -12.23 -0.40 -12.44
CA VAL A 84 -11.61 -1.62 -12.98
C VAL A 84 -12.57 -2.79 -12.80
N LYS A 85 -12.99 -3.39 -13.91
CA LYS A 85 -13.82 -4.60 -13.93
C LYS A 85 -12.93 -5.79 -14.27
N LEU A 86 -12.96 -6.83 -13.45
CA LEU A 86 -12.20 -8.05 -13.66
C LEU A 86 -13.08 -9.09 -14.38
N PRO A 87 -12.53 -9.89 -15.29
CA PRO A 87 -13.22 -11.10 -15.76
C PRO A 87 -13.53 -12.02 -14.56
N LEU A 88 -14.73 -12.60 -14.57
CA LEU A 88 -15.15 -13.53 -13.53
C LEU A 88 -14.97 -14.98 -14.03
N PRO A 89 -14.57 -15.93 -13.17
CA PRO A 89 -14.25 -15.76 -11.76
C PRO A 89 -12.96 -14.97 -11.53
N ALA A 90 -12.92 -14.10 -10.49
CA ALA A 90 -11.80 -13.24 -10.19
C ALA A 90 -11.23 -13.51 -8.79
N ILE A 91 -9.92 -13.32 -8.64
CA ILE A 91 -9.22 -13.41 -7.37
C ILE A 91 -9.13 -12.00 -6.76
N ALA A 92 -9.42 -11.87 -5.46
CA ALA A 92 -9.41 -10.61 -4.75
C ALA A 92 -7.99 -10.12 -4.42
N GLY A 93 -7.87 -8.81 -4.12
CA GLY A 93 -6.64 -8.15 -3.66
C GLY A 93 -5.85 -7.44 -4.75
N ASN A 94 -5.34 -6.23 -4.42
CA ASN A 94 -4.63 -5.35 -5.36
C ASN A 94 -3.15 -5.16 -5.04
N GLU A 95 -2.72 -5.37 -3.81
CA GLU A 95 -1.31 -5.25 -3.39
C GLU A 95 -0.97 -6.34 -2.38
N GLY A 96 0.30 -6.61 -2.23
CA GLY A 96 0.80 -7.58 -1.26
C GLY A 96 2.31 -7.76 -1.37
N VAL A 97 2.88 -8.37 -0.34
CA VAL A 97 4.29 -8.76 -0.27
C VAL A 97 4.40 -10.27 -0.40
N ALA A 98 5.43 -10.70 -1.11
CA ALA A 98 5.68 -12.11 -1.39
C ALA A 98 7.16 -12.44 -1.32
N GLU A 99 7.46 -13.74 -1.29
CA GLU A 99 8.79 -14.31 -1.47
C GLU A 99 8.84 -15.06 -2.81
N VAL A 100 9.92 -14.87 -3.56
CA VAL A 100 10.17 -15.62 -4.80
C VAL A 100 10.55 -17.05 -4.44
N LEU A 101 9.79 -18.02 -4.92
CA LEU A 101 10.08 -19.45 -4.75
C LEU A 101 10.86 -20.03 -5.92
N GLN A 102 10.41 -19.73 -7.15
CA GLN A 102 10.98 -20.27 -8.37
C GLN A 102 10.84 -19.25 -9.51
N VAL A 103 11.76 -19.28 -10.45
CA VAL A 103 11.78 -18.40 -11.61
C VAL A 103 11.85 -19.20 -12.90
N GLY A 104 11.19 -18.72 -13.95
CA GLY A 104 11.33 -19.23 -15.30
C GLY A 104 12.71 -18.93 -15.90
N ASP A 105 13.05 -19.60 -16.99
CA ASP A 105 14.38 -19.60 -17.60
C ASP A 105 14.79 -18.27 -18.25
N LYS A 106 13.82 -17.36 -18.51
CA LYS A 106 14.08 -16.03 -19.09
C LYS A 106 13.99 -14.88 -18.05
N VAL A 107 13.76 -15.19 -16.77
CA VAL A 107 13.78 -14.19 -15.69
C VAL A 107 15.21 -13.66 -15.50
N GLN A 108 15.37 -12.35 -15.43
CA GLN A 108 16.68 -11.69 -15.41
C GLN A 108 17.05 -11.03 -14.09
N GLN A 109 16.08 -10.46 -13.38
CA GLN A 109 16.33 -9.59 -12.23
C GLN A 109 15.98 -10.25 -10.88
N LEU A 110 15.05 -11.21 -10.88
CA LEU A 110 14.58 -11.84 -9.66
C LEU A 110 15.22 -13.21 -9.43
N LYS A 111 15.41 -13.55 -8.14
CA LYS A 111 16.00 -14.82 -7.70
C LYS A 111 15.19 -15.41 -6.55
N PRO A 112 15.13 -16.74 -6.40
CA PRO A 112 14.54 -17.42 -5.25
C PRO A 112 15.06 -16.86 -3.92
N GLY A 113 14.18 -16.74 -2.93
CA GLY A 113 14.45 -16.17 -1.59
C GLY A 113 14.37 -14.65 -1.51
N GLN A 114 14.24 -13.94 -2.62
CA GLN A 114 14.05 -12.49 -2.58
C GLN A 114 12.63 -12.12 -2.17
N ARG A 115 12.52 -11.06 -1.36
CA ARG A 115 11.24 -10.45 -1.03
C ARG A 115 10.83 -9.46 -2.12
N VAL A 116 9.59 -9.58 -2.57
CA VAL A 116 9.02 -8.76 -3.63
C VAL A 116 7.65 -8.21 -3.24
N VAL A 117 7.25 -7.11 -3.86
CA VAL A 117 5.87 -6.60 -3.82
C VAL A 117 5.24 -6.64 -5.20
N VAL A 118 3.92 -6.85 -5.22
CA VAL A 118 3.13 -6.84 -6.46
C VAL A 118 2.85 -5.39 -6.84
N VAL A 119 3.36 -4.93 -7.99
CA VAL A 119 3.32 -3.51 -8.40
C VAL A 119 2.24 -3.17 -9.41
N GLU A 120 1.46 -4.14 -9.85
CA GLU A 120 0.28 -3.94 -10.68
C GLU A 120 -0.99 -4.29 -9.93
N ASN A 121 -2.02 -3.48 -10.11
CA ASN A 121 -3.32 -3.73 -9.50
C ASN A 121 -4.08 -4.85 -10.22
N ALA A 122 -5.01 -5.46 -9.52
CA ALA A 122 -5.96 -6.43 -10.08
C ALA A 122 -5.35 -7.79 -10.45
N LEU A 123 -4.20 -8.15 -9.87
CA LEU A 123 -3.56 -9.45 -10.06
C LEU A 123 -4.02 -10.52 -9.06
N GLY A 124 -4.86 -10.13 -8.08
CA GLY A 124 -5.40 -11.07 -7.10
C GLY A 124 -4.36 -11.49 -6.06
N THR A 125 -4.13 -10.68 -5.06
CA THR A 125 -3.10 -10.94 -4.03
C THR A 125 -3.63 -11.67 -2.79
N TRP A 126 -4.95 -11.89 -2.67
CA TRP A 126 -5.52 -12.62 -1.54
C TRP A 126 -5.48 -14.13 -1.79
N ARG A 127 -4.28 -14.66 -1.88
CA ARG A 127 -3.99 -16.08 -2.07
C ARG A 127 -2.60 -16.43 -1.54
N THR A 128 -2.34 -17.69 -1.24
CA THR A 128 -1.05 -18.11 -0.70
C THR A 128 0.06 -18.15 -1.73
N HIS A 129 -0.23 -18.53 -2.98
CA HIS A 129 0.75 -18.65 -4.06
C HIS A 129 0.23 -18.07 -5.36
N ALA A 130 1.13 -17.55 -6.18
CA ALA A 130 0.83 -17.00 -7.49
C ALA A 130 1.97 -17.23 -8.47
N VAL A 131 1.63 -17.42 -9.75
CA VAL A 131 2.56 -17.27 -10.86
C VAL A 131 2.29 -15.93 -11.52
N LEU A 132 3.30 -15.05 -11.55
CA LEU A 132 3.23 -13.68 -12.05
C LEU A 132 4.37 -13.42 -13.02
N GLU A 133 4.22 -12.43 -13.88
CA GLU A 133 5.30 -11.99 -14.77
C GLU A 133 6.33 -11.17 -13.97
N GLU A 134 7.62 -11.30 -14.31
CA GLU A 134 8.71 -10.59 -13.63
C GLU A 134 8.45 -9.07 -13.50
N HIS A 135 7.93 -8.43 -14.56
CA HIS A 135 7.65 -6.99 -14.58
C HIS A 135 6.53 -6.55 -13.63
N GLN A 136 5.70 -7.48 -13.14
CA GLN A 136 4.63 -7.25 -12.17
C GLN A 136 5.12 -7.26 -10.72
N LEU A 137 6.40 -7.56 -10.53
CA LEU A 137 7.05 -7.68 -9.23
C LEU A 137 8.18 -6.65 -9.09
N MET A 138 8.38 -6.18 -7.88
CA MET A 138 9.50 -5.30 -7.54
C MET A 138 10.21 -5.86 -6.31
N CYS A 139 11.52 -6.10 -6.42
CA CYS A 139 12.35 -6.50 -5.30
C CYS A 139 12.40 -5.40 -4.24
N ILE A 140 12.27 -5.77 -2.99
CA ILE A 140 12.36 -4.86 -1.85
C ILE A 140 13.35 -5.36 -0.80
N PRO A 141 13.97 -4.47 0.00
CA PRO A 141 14.83 -4.86 1.11
C PRO A 141 14.09 -5.70 2.16
N ASN A 142 14.77 -6.75 2.65
CA ASN A 142 14.21 -7.66 3.66
C ASN A 142 14.01 -6.98 5.04
N GLU A 143 14.72 -5.88 5.29
CA GLU A 143 14.67 -5.11 6.54
C GLU A 143 13.38 -4.31 6.69
N ILE A 144 12.63 -4.12 5.61
CA ILE A 144 11.32 -3.44 5.70
C ILE A 144 10.35 -4.38 6.42
N ASP A 145 9.71 -3.87 7.48
CA ASP A 145 8.68 -4.58 8.23
C ASP A 145 7.61 -5.19 7.31
N LEU A 146 7.12 -6.37 7.64
CA LEU A 146 6.20 -7.12 6.79
C LEU A 146 4.90 -6.35 6.48
N ALA A 147 4.33 -5.68 7.47
CA ALA A 147 3.10 -4.91 7.30
C ALA A 147 3.35 -3.65 6.46
N ALA A 148 4.51 -2.99 6.65
CA ALA A 148 4.94 -1.88 5.82
C ALA A 148 5.15 -2.31 4.37
N ALA A 149 5.80 -3.45 4.15
CA ALA A 149 6.02 -4.03 2.82
C ALA A 149 4.69 -4.40 2.13
N ALA A 150 3.76 -5.04 2.84
CA ALA A 150 2.45 -5.41 2.31
C ALA A 150 1.62 -4.21 1.83
N THR A 151 1.85 -3.02 2.41
CA THR A 151 1.11 -1.77 2.09
C THR A 151 1.91 -0.77 1.27
N LEU A 152 3.09 -1.14 0.76
CA LEU A 152 4.06 -0.24 0.14
C LEU A 152 3.60 0.35 -1.20
N VAL A 153 2.73 -0.34 -1.93
CA VAL A 153 2.45 -0.01 -3.34
C VAL A 153 1.28 0.96 -3.52
N VAL A 154 0.36 1.07 -2.55
CA VAL A 154 -0.83 1.90 -2.70
C VAL A 154 -0.77 3.15 -1.81
N ASN A 155 -0.67 2.99 -0.49
CA ASN A 155 -0.87 4.12 0.42
C ASN A 155 0.32 5.10 0.46
N PRO A 156 1.59 4.65 0.59
CA PRO A 156 2.73 5.55 0.56
C PRO A 156 2.91 6.28 -0.79
N PRO A 157 2.79 5.62 -1.97
CA PRO A 157 2.80 6.30 -3.26
C PRO A 157 1.68 7.32 -3.43
N THR A 158 0.47 7.03 -2.93
CA THR A 158 -0.65 7.97 -2.95
C THR A 158 -0.29 9.25 -2.19
N ALA A 159 0.20 9.13 -0.96
CA ALA A 159 0.62 10.27 -0.15
C ALA A 159 1.80 11.03 -0.79
N TYR A 160 2.83 10.29 -1.24
CA TYR A 160 4.03 10.86 -1.86
C TYR A 160 3.68 11.72 -3.08
N ARG A 161 2.87 11.16 -4.01
CA ARG A 161 2.53 11.86 -5.26
C ARG A 161 1.63 13.06 -5.02
N MET A 162 0.65 12.94 -4.13
CA MET A 162 -0.22 14.08 -3.81
C MET A 162 0.55 15.26 -3.21
N LEU A 163 1.61 15.00 -2.43
CA LEU A 163 2.46 16.04 -1.86
C LEU A 163 3.48 16.62 -2.85
N LYS A 164 3.76 15.94 -3.98
CA LYS A 164 4.78 16.36 -4.96
C LYS A 164 4.21 16.94 -6.24
N ASP A 165 3.02 16.50 -6.69
CA ASP A 165 2.59 16.74 -8.07
C ASP A 165 1.67 17.95 -8.25
N PHE A 166 1.04 18.45 -7.21
CA PHE A 166 -0.04 19.44 -7.34
C PHE A 166 0.33 20.87 -6.91
N VAL A 167 1.21 20.98 -5.94
CA VAL A 167 1.70 22.29 -5.45
C VAL A 167 3.20 22.17 -5.18
N PRO A 168 4.00 23.14 -5.62
CA PRO A 168 5.43 23.20 -5.25
C PRO A 168 5.56 23.60 -3.78
N LEU A 169 5.44 22.60 -2.89
CA LEU A 169 5.54 22.79 -1.46
C LEU A 169 6.99 22.95 -1.03
N THR A 170 7.26 23.93 -0.16
CA THR A 170 8.56 24.22 0.44
C THR A 170 8.51 24.07 1.95
N GLN A 171 9.67 23.96 2.59
CA GLN A 171 9.78 23.87 4.05
C GLN A 171 8.95 24.96 4.75
N GLY A 172 8.13 24.56 5.72
CA GLY A 172 7.23 25.43 6.45
C GLY A 172 5.82 25.55 5.86
N ASP A 173 5.60 25.21 4.58
CA ASP A 173 4.28 25.20 3.98
C ASP A 173 3.33 24.24 4.72
N CYS A 174 2.04 24.56 4.73
CA CYS A 174 1.02 23.80 5.42
C CYS A 174 0.15 22.99 4.45
N VAL A 175 -0.15 21.77 4.86
CA VAL A 175 -1.08 20.84 4.21
C VAL A 175 -2.20 20.50 5.19
N ILE A 176 -3.45 20.50 4.73
CA ILE A 176 -4.60 20.02 5.50
C ILE A 176 -5.17 18.76 4.86
N GLN A 177 -5.61 17.79 5.66
CA GLN A 177 -6.25 16.58 5.16
C GLN A 177 -7.42 16.14 6.00
N ASN A 178 -8.45 15.57 5.37
CA ASN A 178 -9.48 14.83 6.08
C ASN A 178 -9.19 13.32 6.05
N GLY A 179 -9.91 12.54 6.86
CA GLY A 179 -9.60 11.12 7.03
C GLY A 179 -8.15 10.88 7.49
N ALA A 180 -7.63 11.78 8.32
CA ALA A 180 -6.22 11.86 8.70
C ALA A 180 -5.69 10.60 9.40
N ASN A 181 -6.54 9.81 10.03
CA ASN A 181 -6.21 8.53 10.64
C ASN A 181 -6.25 7.33 9.66
N SER A 182 -6.58 7.54 8.38
CA SER A 182 -6.49 6.52 7.35
C SER A 182 -5.03 6.15 7.04
N ALA A 183 -4.80 5.03 6.36
CA ALA A 183 -3.47 4.61 5.98
C ALA A 183 -2.73 5.66 5.14
N VAL A 184 -3.39 6.30 4.18
CA VAL A 184 -2.82 7.42 3.42
C VAL A 184 -2.58 8.63 4.33
N GLY A 185 -3.54 8.97 5.20
CA GLY A 185 -3.41 10.11 6.11
C GLY A 185 -2.23 9.99 7.07
N GLN A 186 -1.97 8.79 7.60
CA GLN A 186 -0.80 8.49 8.42
C GLN A 186 0.51 8.70 7.64
N MET A 187 0.57 8.27 6.37
CA MET A 187 1.73 8.49 5.51
C MET A 187 1.94 9.97 5.18
N VAL A 188 0.87 10.73 4.95
CA VAL A 188 0.95 12.18 4.71
C VAL A 188 1.61 12.89 5.90
N HIS A 189 1.22 12.59 7.15
CA HIS A 189 1.84 13.20 8.33
C HIS A 189 3.33 12.91 8.42
N GLN A 190 3.73 11.66 8.18
CA GLN A 190 5.12 11.24 8.24
C GLN A 190 5.95 11.90 7.13
N LEU A 191 5.47 11.90 5.89
CA LEU A 191 6.15 12.55 4.77
C LEU A 191 6.25 14.07 4.95
N CYS A 192 5.21 14.71 5.47
CA CYS A 192 5.27 16.14 5.80
C CYS A 192 6.36 16.42 6.84
N LYS A 193 6.46 15.61 7.90
CA LYS A 193 7.52 15.71 8.90
C LYS A 193 8.91 15.61 8.27
N GLU A 194 9.15 14.60 7.44
CA GLU A 194 10.43 14.35 6.79
C GLU A 194 10.83 15.49 5.82
N TRP A 195 9.85 16.15 5.21
CA TRP A 195 10.11 17.23 4.27
C TRP A 195 9.99 18.64 4.89
N GLY A 196 9.85 18.72 6.21
CA GLY A 196 9.75 19.99 6.94
C GLY A 196 8.47 20.76 6.70
N LEU A 197 7.40 20.07 6.23
CA LEU A 197 6.07 20.63 6.02
C LEU A 197 5.26 20.61 7.32
N LYS A 198 4.28 21.49 7.44
CA LYS A 198 3.26 21.44 8.49
C LYS A 198 2.07 20.65 7.98
N SER A 199 1.53 19.74 8.80
CA SER A 199 0.35 18.96 8.43
C SER A 199 -0.74 19.06 9.49
N VAL A 200 -1.95 19.40 9.06
CA VAL A 200 -3.14 19.45 9.90
C VAL A 200 -4.08 18.34 9.49
N GLY A 201 -4.42 17.48 10.43
CA GLY A 201 -5.34 16.36 10.21
C GLY A 201 -6.72 16.63 10.75
N VAL A 202 -7.75 16.29 9.97
CA VAL A 202 -9.15 16.35 10.41
C VAL A 202 -9.68 14.94 10.59
N VAL A 203 -10.23 14.66 11.77
CA VAL A 203 -10.79 13.37 12.17
C VAL A 203 -12.21 13.53 12.69
N ARG A 204 -12.97 12.45 12.70
CA ARG A 204 -14.28 12.41 13.34
C ARG A 204 -14.13 12.33 14.85
N ASN A 205 -15.04 12.96 15.58
CA ASN A 205 -15.15 12.78 17.02
C ASN A 205 -15.61 11.33 17.33
N ARG A 206 -14.87 10.64 18.20
CA ARG A 206 -15.09 9.24 18.58
C ARG A 206 -14.63 9.01 20.02
N PRO A 207 -15.07 7.91 20.67
CA PRO A 207 -14.69 7.62 22.07
C PRO A 207 -13.17 7.58 22.31
N ASN A 208 -12.38 7.13 21.33
CA ASN A 208 -10.92 7.06 21.43
C ASN A 208 -10.18 8.26 20.78
N LEU A 209 -10.81 9.42 20.71
CA LEU A 209 -10.27 10.61 20.02
C LEU A 209 -8.89 11.01 20.51
N GLU A 210 -8.66 11.06 21.83
CA GLU A 210 -7.38 11.48 22.39
C GLU A 210 -6.25 10.48 22.07
N GLU A 211 -6.52 9.17 22.06
CA GLU A 211 -5.56 8.17 21.59
C GLU A 211 -5.18 8.43 20.12
N VAL A 212 -6.18 8.69 19.27
CA VAL A 212 -5.95 8.97 17.84
C VAL A 212 -5.16 10.27 17.66
N LYS A 213 -5.49 11.35 18.37
CA LYS A 213 -4.76 12.62 18.31
C LYS A 213 -3.30 12.44 18.72
N THR A 214 -3.05 11.73 19.83
CA THR A 214 -1.69 11.45 20.33
C THR A 214 -0.90 10.66 19.28
N TYR A 215 -1.45 9.57 18.79
CA TYR A 215 -0.80 8.72 17.79
C TYR A 215 -0.45 9.49 16.51
N LEU A 216 -1.36 10.30 15.98
CA LEU A 216 -1.11 11.07 14.77
C LEU A 216 -0.06 12.18 14.98
N LYS A 217 0.00 12.76 16.19
CA LYS A 217 1.06 13.72 16.56
C LYS A 217 2.43 13.05 16.65
N GLU A 218 2.52 11.81 17.16
CA GLU A 218 3.75 11.01 17.16
C GLU A 218 4.22 10.73 15.73
N LEU A 219 3.31 10.50 14.78
CA LEU A 219 3.60 10.35 13.37
C LEU A 219 4.03 11.67 12.68
N GLY A 220 3.94 12.81 13.36
CA GLY A 220 4.42 14.09 12.87
C GLY A 220 3.33 15.10 12.47
N ALA A 221 2.07 14.84 12.81
CA ALA A 221 1.03 15.85 12.63
C ALA A 221 1.34 17.10 13.45
N SER A 222 1.25 18.27 12.82
CA SER A 222 1.41 19.55 13.50
C SER A 222 0.20 19.88 14.36
N GLU A 223 -1.00 19.51 13.92
CA GLU A 223 -2.23 19.60 14.68
C GLU A 223 -3.26 18.58 14.18
N ILE A 224 -4.13 18.12 15.11
CA ILE A 224 -5.27 17.24 14.78
C ILE A 224 -6.53 17.88 15.35
N LEU A 225 -7.50 18.09 14.49
CA LEU A 225 -8.79 18.72 14.79
C LEU A 225 -9.92 17.74 14.52
N THR A 226 -11.00 17.86 15.29
CA THR A 226 -12.28 17.28 14.89
C THR A 226 -12.96 18.15 13.83
N GLU A 227 -14.01 17.63 13.19
CA GLU A 227 -14.82 18.42 12.25
C GLU A 227 -15.44 19.65 12.92
N GLU A 228 -15.85 19.53 14.18
CA GLU A 228 -16.41 20.63 14.99
C GLU A 228 -15.35 21.66 15.39
N GLU A 229 -14.16 21.20 15.78
CA GLU A 229 -13.03 22.08 16.08
C GLU A 229 -12.56 22.84 14.83
N LEU A 230 -12.52 22.18 13.65
CA LEU A 230 -12.15 22.82 12.38
C LEU A 230 -13.08 24.00 12.04
N ALA A 231 -14.38 23.87 12.29
CA ALA A 231 -15.35 24.90 11.97
C ALA A 231 -15.16 26.19 12.78
N LYS A 232 -14.52 26.09 13.95
CA LYS A 232 -14.33 27.21 14.92
C LYS A 232 -12.87 27.65 15.06
N THR A 233 -11.93 26.97 14.38
CA THR A 233 -10.52 27.20 14.58
C THR A 233 -10.04 28.51 13.98
N ASP A 234 -9.11 29.16 14.68
CA ASP A 234 -8.33 30.28 14.17
C ASP A 234 -6.82 29.97 14.04
N ILE A 235 -6.50 28.66 14.08
CA ILE A 235 -5.11 28.15 14.09
C ILE A 235 -4.29 28.69 12.90
N PHE A 236 -4.90 28.82 11.74
CA PHE A 236 -4.26 29.32 10.52
C PHE A 236 -4.10 30.85 10.48
N LYS A 237 -4.59 31.53 11.50
CA LYS A 237 -4.35 32.97 11.71
C LYS A 237 -3.30 33.22 12.78
N LYS A 238 -3.18 32.29 13.75
CA LYS A 238 -2.38 32.50 14.97
C LYS A 238 -1.12 31.65 15.07
N LYS A 239 -1.16 30.42 14.56
CA LYS A 239 -0.11 29.40 14.85
C LYS A 239 0.51 28.77 13.62
N LEU A 240 -0.26 28.51 12.59
CA LEU A 240 0.18 27.83 11.36
C LEU A 240 -0.15 28.68 10.14
N PRO A 241 0.65 28.63 9.06
CA PRO A 241 0.29 29.28 7.81
C PRO A 241 -0.98 28.63 7.22
N ALA A 242 -1.73 29.40 6.44
CA ALA A 242 -2.89 28.89 5.73
C ALA A 242 -2.45 27.77 4.77
N PRO A 243 -3.17 26.63 4.73
CA PRO A 243 -2.78 25.48 3.90
C PRO A 243 -2.77 25.82 2.42
N ARG A 244 -1.70 25.43 1.70
CA ARG A 244 -1.60 25.55 0.25
C ARG A 244 -2.19 24.32 -0.47
N LEU A 245 -2.24 23.19 0.21
CA LEU A 245 -2.74 21.91 -0.31
C LEU A 245 -3.73 21.32 0.67
N ALA A 246 -4.90 20.90 0.16
CA ALA A 246 -5.88 20.09 0.90
C ALA A 246 -6.00 18.71 0.26
N LEU A 247 -5.98 17.65 1.09
CA LEU A 247 -6.14 16.27 0.64
C LEU A 247 -7.48 15.73 1.14
N ASN A 248 -8.33 15.35 0.21
CA ASN A 248 -9.71 14.93 0.48
C ASN A 248 -9.94 13.47 0.09
N CYS A 249 -10.37 12.65 1.07
CA CYS A 249 -10.85 11.29 0.83
C CYS A 249 -12.26 11.05 1.39
N VAL A 250 -12.89 12.07 1.94
CA VAL A 250 -14.21 11.93 2.60
C VAL A 250 -15.35 12.40 1.69
N GLY A 251 -15.24 13.61 1.13
CA GLY A 251 -16.33 14.23 0.37
C GLY A 251 -17.33 15.01 1.26
N GLY A 252 -18.46 15.39 0.68
CA GLY A 252 -19.56 16.07 1.37
C GLY A 252 -19.16 17.37 2.08
N LYS A 253 -19.86 17.68 3.18
CA LYS A 253 -19.63 18.89 4.00
C LYS A 253 -18.17 18.98 4.49
N ASN A 254 -17.58 17.86 4.90
CA ASN A 254 -16.20 17.82 5.40
C ASN A 254 -15.20 18.35 4.36
N ALA A 255 -15.35 17.97 3.08
CA ALA A 255 -14.54 18.51 1.98
C ALA A 255 -14.69 20.01 1.84
N SER A 256 -15.92 20.55 1.96
CA SER A 256 -16.16 21.99 1.92
C SER A 256 -15.50 22.71 3.11
N ASP A 257 -15.51 22.12 4.28
CA ASP A 257 -14.94 22.72 5.48
C ASP A 257 -13.40 22.81 5.42
N ILE A 258 -12.70 21.77 4.90
CA ILE A 258 -11.25 21.89 4.68
C ILE A 258 -10.92 22.87 3.55
N THR A 259 -11.77 23.00 2.52
CA THR A 259 -11.59 23.97 1.43
C THR A 259 -11.60 25.41 1.93
N LYS A 260 -12.45 25.74 2.91
CA LYS A 260 -12.52 27.09 3.51
C LYS A 260 -11.19 27.52 4.14
N GLN A 261 -10.38 26.57 4.62
CA GLN A 261 -9.11 26.83 5.27
C GLN A 261 -7.95 27.10 4.30
N LEU A 262 -8.11 26.76 3.01
CA LEU A 262 -7.07 26.93 2.00
C LEU A 262 -6.68 28.41 1.85
N ALA A 263 -5.40 28.63 1.67
CA ALA A 263 -4.84 29.92 1.23
C ALA A 263 -5.37 30.27 -0.17
N PRO A 264 -5.36 31.55 -0.57
CA PRO A 264 -5.58 31.93 -1.96
C PRO A 264 -4.65 31.14 -2.90
N MET A 265 -5.16 30.75 -4.07
CA MET A 265 -4.46 29.89 -5.06
C MET A 265 -4.17 28.46 -4.54
N GLY A 266 -4.74 28.04 -3.43
CA GLY A 266 -4.59 26.71 -2.89
C GLY A 266 -5.22 25.63 -3.78
N VAL A 267 -4.80 24.39 -3.59
CA VAL A 267 -5.28 23.24 -4.38
C VAL A 267 -5.94 22.23 -3.46
N MET A 268 -7.13 21.74 -3.83
CA MET A 268 -7.71 20.55 -3.22
C MET A 268 -7.55 19.35 -4.13
N VAL A 269 -6.94 18.28 -3.61
CA VAL A 269 -6.79 16.99 -4.30
C VAL A 269 -7.74 15.98 -3.69
N THR A 270 -8.70 15.48 -4.49
CA THR A 270 -9.64 14.43 -4.08
C THR A 270 -9.14 13.07 -4.58
N TYR A 271 -8.89 12.15 -3.66
CA TYR A 271 -8.41 10.79 -3.94
C TYR A 271 -9.31 9.68 -3.40
N GLY A 272 -10.42 10.04 -2.76
CA GLY A 272 -11.42 9.11 -2.23
C GLY A 272 -12.76 9.80 -1.96
N GLY A 273 -13.78 9.01 -1.62
CA GLY A 273 -15.13 9.49 -1.36
C GLY A 273 -15.85 8.66 -0.29
N MET A 274 -15.27 8.52 0.89
CA MET A 274 -15.76 7.62 1.95
C MET A 274 -17.16 7.96 2.47
N SER A 275 -17.59 9.22 2.38
CA SER A 275 -18.97 9.62 2.75
C SER A 275 -20.00 9.26 1.69
N ARG A 276 -19.56 8.90 0.48
CA ARG A 276 -20.43 8.71 -0.70
C ARG A 276 -21.25 9.96 -1.07
N GLN A 277 -20.87 11.12 -0.54
CA GLN A 277 -21.47 12.41 -0.84
C GLN A 277 -20.61 13.19 -1.85
N PRO A 278 -21.21 13.93 -2.77
CA PRO A 278 -20.48 14.73 -3.75
C PRO A 278 -19.60 15.78 -3.06
N VAL A 279 -18.51 16.16 -3.70
CA VAL A 279 -17.71 17.30 -3.29
C VAL A 279 -18.43 18.58 -3.73
N MET A 280 -18.84 19.41 -2.75
CA MET A 280 -19.47 20.71 -3.02
C MET A 280 -18.42 21.81 -3.00
N VAL A 281 -18.38 22.58 -4.08
CA VAL A 281 -17.45 23.70 -4.26
C VAL A 281 -18.21 25.00 -4.10
N SER A 282 -17.76 25.88 -3.19
CA SER A 282 -18.40 27.18 -3.02
C SER A 282 -17.90 28.18 -4.07
N THR A 283 -18.82 28.95 -4.66
CA THR A 283 -18.48 30.01 -5.62
C THR A 283 -17.45 31.01 -5.09
N PRO A 284 -17.51 31.50 -3.84
CA PRO A 284 -16.47 32.36 -3.28
C PRO A 284 -15.08 31.74 -3.24
N ALA A 285 -14.95 30.41 -3.03
CA ALA A 285 -13.65 29.74 -3.08
C ALA A 285 -13.05 29.80 -4.47
N LEU A 286 -13.87 29.63 -5.51
CA LEU A 286 -13.43 29.73 -6.90
C LEU A 286 -13.06 31.17 -7.27
N ILE A 287 -13.96 32.13 -7.06
CA ILE A 287 -13.82 33.50 -7.57
C ILE A 287 -12.79 34.29 -6.75
N PHE A 288 -12.91 34.30 -5.41
CA PHE A 288 -12.14 35.21 -4.56
C PHE A 288 -10.84 34.59 -4.03
N LYS A 289 -10.77 33.28 -3.92
CA LYS A 289 -9.56 32.60 -3.49
C LYS A 289 -8.82 31.90 -4.63
N ASN A 290 -9.41 31.81 -5.82
CA ASN A 290 -8.85 31.08 -6.97
C ASN A 290 -8.40 29.65 -6.59
N ILE A 291 -9.24 28.90 -5.86
CA ILE A 291 -8.94 27.52 -5.45
C ILE A 291 -9.10 26.58 -6.64
N SER A 292 -8.12 25.72 -6.84
CA SER A 292 -8.16 24.65 -7.84
C SER A 292 -8.61 23.32 -7.20
N PHE A 293 -9.39 22.53 -7.95
CA PHE A 293 -9.88 21.22 -7.54
C PHE A 293 -9.38 20.16 -8.52
N CYS A 294 -8.66 19.17 -8.01
CA CYS A 294 -8.05 18.10 -8.79
C CYS A 294 -8.47 16.74 -8.26
N GLY A 295 -8.47 15.74 -9.14
CA GLY A 295 -8.61 14.33 -8.76
C GLY A 295 -7.27 13.60 -8.86
N PHE A 296 -7.00 12.71 -7.91
CA PHE A 296 -5.85 11.82 -7.95
C PHE A 296 -6.25 10.36 -7.81
N TRP A 297 -5.69 9.51 -8.68
CA TRP A 297 -5.86 8.07 -8.62
C TRP A 297 -4.51 7.39 -8.87
N VAL A 298 -3.94 6.80 -7.83
CA VAL A 298 -2.59 6.19 -7.88
C VAL A 298 -2.46 5.11 -8.95
N THR A 299 -3.50 4.31 -9.19
CA THR A 299 -3.49 3.28 -10.24
C THR A 299 -3.28 3.88 -11.63
N ARG A 300 -3.95 5.01 -11.93
CA ARG A 300 -3.74 5.74 -13.20
C ARG A 300 -2.33 6.30 -13.27
N TRP A 301 -1.86 6.89 -12.17
CA TRP A 301 -0.50 7.43 -12.12
C TRP A 301 0.53 6.33 -12.38
N MET A 302 0.43 5.17 -11.71
CA MET A 302 1.32 4.02 -11.89
C MET A 302 1.33 3.51 -13.34
N ARG A 303 0.16 3.38 -13.97
CA ARG A 303 0.04 2.93 -15.37
C ARG A 303 0.70 3.91 -16.35
N ASN A 304 0.58 5.21 -16.10
CA ASN A 304 1.15 6.24 -16.96
C ASN A 304 2.67 6.43 -16.76
N HIS A 305 3.24 5.85 -15.69
CA HIS A 305 4.65 6.02 -15.32
C HIS A 305 5.42 4.70 -15.24
N VAL A 306 4.99 3.68 -15.98
CA VAL A 306 5.73 2.40 -16.06
C VAL A 306 7.15 2.67 -16.58
N LYS A 307 8.16 2.18 -15.85
CA LYS A 307 9.60 2.35 -16.20
C LYS A 307 10.03 3.81 -16.38
N THR A 308 9.44 4.76 -15.63
CA THR A 308 9.89 6.15 -15.64
C THR A 308 10.77 6.47 -14.44
N PRO A 309 11.74 7.40 -14.59
CA PRO A 309 12.58 7.84 -13.47
C PRO A 309 11.76 8.37 -12.27
N ALA A 310 10.58 8.96 -12.53
CA ALA A 310 9.71 9.45 -11.46
C ALA A 310 9.14 8.33 -10.59
N ARG A 311 8.79 7.17 -11.17
CA ARG A 311 8.30 6.00 -10.44
C ARG A 311 9.43 5.32 -9.68
N GLU A 312 10.56 5.13 -10.33
CA GLU A 312 11.75 4.53 -9.72
C GLU A 312 12.24 5.35 -8.52
N LYS A 313 12.38 6.67 -8.72
CA LYS A 313 12.76 7.57 -7.63
C LYS A 313 11.79 7.54 -6.46
N MET A 314 10.49 7.54 -6.70
CA MET A 314 9.49 7.46 -5.63
C MET A 314 9.66 6.21 -4.79
N PHE A 315 9.78 5.04 -5.42
CA PHE A 315 9.97 3.78 -4.67
C PHE A 315 11.32 3.73 -3.96
N ALA A 316 12.39 4.20 -4.58
CA ALA A 316 13.70 4.29 -3.95
C ALA A 316 13.68 5.20 -2.70
N ASP A 317 13.05 6.38 -2.79
CA ASP A 317 12.89 7.30 -1.67
C ASP A 317 12.07 6.66 -0.54
N LEU A 318 10.93 6.05 -0.85
CA LEU A 318 10.05 5.40 0.13
C LEU A 318 10.76 4.24 0.84
N MET A 319 11.38 3.32 0.09
CA MET A 319 12.11 2.19 0.66
C MET A 319 13.25 2.67 1.57
N LYS A 320 14.02 3.65 1.12
CA LYS A 320 15.09 4.26 1.92
C LYS A 320 14.57 4.86 3.23
N MET A 321 13.45 5.57 3.19
CA MET A 321 12.85 6.15 4.40
C MET A 321 12.33 5.07 5.36
N PHE A 322 11.75 3.98 4.86
CA PHE A 322 11.39 2.83 5.70
C PHE A 322 12.61 2.15 6.33
N GLN A 323 13.66 1.87 5.56
CA GLN A 323 14.91 1.29 6.09
C GLN A 323 15.57 2.17 7.14
N GLN A 324 15.49 3.49 7.01
CA GLN A 324 16.04 4.45 7.98
C GLN A 324 15.12 4.67 9.21
N GLY A 325 13.97 4.01 9.29
CA GLY A 325 13.00 4.20 10.36
C GLY A 325 12.30 5.58 10.36
N LYS A 326 12.45 6.35 9.29
CA LYS A 326 11.80 7.65 9.10
C LYS A 326 10.33 7.53 8.76
N LEU A 327 9.97 6.45 8.06
CA LEU A 327 8.60 6.03 7.87
C LEU A 327 8.35 4.75 8.65
N LYS A 328 7.21 4.69 9.30
CA LYS A 328 6.68 3.51 9.98
C LYS A 328 5.49 2.97 9.19
N GLY A 329 5.33 1.66 9.19
CA GLY A 329 4.11 1.01 8.69
C GLY A 329 2.87 1.56 9.38
N VAL A 330 1.73 1.46 8.73
CA VAL A 330 0.45 1.88 9.32
C VAL A 330 0.06 0.96 10.47
N LYS A 331 -0.63 1.50 11.48
CA LYS A 331 -1.20 0.66 12.56
C LYS A 331 -2.10 -0.41 11.93
N CYS A 332 -1.77 -1.67 12.11
CA CYS A 332 -2.46 -2.79 11.47
C CYS A 332 -2.76 -3.92 12.43
N GLU A 333 -3.60 -4.83 11.99
CA GLU A 333 -3.87 -6.11 12.60
C GLU A 333 -3.70 -7.21 11.54
N MET A 334 -2.82 -8.19 11.83
CA MET A 334 -2.62 -9.36 10.98
C MET A 334 -3.71 -10.36 11.28
N VAL A 335 -4.39 -10.86 10.25
CA VAL A 335 -5.50 -11.81 10.37
C VAL A 335 -5.24 -13.00 9.45
N PRO A 336 -5.29 -14.25 9.94
CA PRO A 336 -5.14 -15.42 9.09
C PRO A 336 -6.06 -15.37 7.85
N LEU A 337 -5.57 -15.82 6.69
CA LEU A 337 -6.35 -15.80 5.44
C LEU A 337 -7.73 -16.45 5.60
N LYS A 338 -7.81 -17.56 6.32
CA LYS A 338 -9.08 -18.30 6.58
C LYS A 338 -10.10 -17.49 7.41
N GLU A 339 -9.66 -16.47 8.14
CA GLU A 339 -10.52 -15.59 8.95
C GLU A 339 -10.92 -14.30 8.19
N TYR A 340 -10.73 -14.26 6.88
CA TYR A 340 -10.99 -13.11 6.02
C TYR A 340 -12.36 -12.45 6.22
N LYS A 341 -13.40 -13.22 6.55
CA LYS A 341 -14.77 -12.70 6.74
C LYS A 341 -14.81 -11.67 7.86
N ALA A 342 -14.16 -11.97 8.98
CA ALA A 342 -14.06 -11.02 10.12
C ALA A 342 -13.28 -9.76 9.75
N ALA A 343 -12.14 -9.91 9.06
CA ALA A 343 -11.31 -8.79 8.62
C ALA A 343 -12.03 -7.88 7.60
N VAL A 344 -12.75 -8.47 6.66
CA VAL A 344 -13.56 -7.75 5.66
C VAL A 344 -14.72 -7.01 6.33
N ALA A 345 -15.46 -7.66 7.23
CA ALA A 345 -16.55 -7.04 7.97
C ALA A 345 -16.05 -5.86 8.83
N ALA A 346 -14.92 -6.03 9.53
CA ALA A 346 -14.29 -4.97 10.33
C ALA A 346 -13.80 -3.79 9.46
N THR A 347 -13.32 -4.06 8.24
CA THR A 347 -12.95 -2.99 7.28
C THR A 347 -14.16 -2.20 6.81
N LEU A 348 -15.32 -2.84 6.68
CA LEU A 348 -16.59 -2.21 6.28
C LEU A 348 -17.28 -1.47 7.42
N ASP A 349 -16.98 -1.81 8.67
CA ASP A 349 -17.56 -1.13 9.83
C ASP A 349 -16.98 0.27 10.01
N LEU A 350 -17.63 1.23 9.38
CA LEU A 350 -17.29 2.65 9.50
C LEU A 350 -17.56 3.23 10.90
N LYS A 351 -18.24 2.51 11.79
CA LYS A 351 -18.55 2.91 13.16
C LYS A 351 -17.49 2.43 14.17
N GLY A 352 -16.71 1.40 13.81
CA GLY A 352 -15.70 0.82 14.67
C GLY A 352 -14.52 1.74 14.98
N LEU A 353 -13.59 1.26 15.79
CA LEU A 353 -12.32 1.91 16.12
C LEU A 353 -11.46 2.01 14.85
N VAL A 354 -11.69 3.05 14.06
CA VAL A 354 -10.96 3.28 12.82
C VAL A 354 -9.57 3.83 13.14
N GLY A 355 -8.58 3.25 12.53
CA GLY A 355 -7.18 3.59 12.74
C GLY A 355 -6.30 2.37 12.61
N LYS A 356 -6.90 1.18 12.50
CA LYS A 356 -6.20 -0.06 12.16
C LYS A 356 -6.51 -0.46 10.72
N LYS A 357 -5.48 -0.94 10.03
CA LYS A 357 -5.61 -1.61 8.74
C LYS A 357 -5.59 -3.11 8.95
N TYR A 358 -6.51 -3.84 8.34
CA TYR A 358 -6.47 -5.30 8.36
C TYR A 358 -5.58 -5.79 7.23
N ILE A 359 -4.70 -6.72 7.56
CA ILE A 359 -3.76 -7.36 6.64
C ILE A 359 -3.95 -8.86 6.76
N LEU A 360 -4.28 -9.51 5.64
CA LEU A 360 -4.38 -10.97 5.59
C LEU A 360 -2.98 -11.56 5.67
N ASP A 361 -2.77 -12.44 6.65
CA ASP A 361 -1.57 -13.26 6.80
C ASP A 361 -1.75 -14.54 5.98
N MET A 362 -0.86 -14.74 5.03
CA MET A 362 -0.89 -15.89 4.13
C MET A 362 -0.02 -17.06 4.65
N GLN A 363 0.58 -16.90 5.81
CA GLN A 363 1.53 -17.87 6.37
C GLN A 363 0.88 -18.82 7.40
N CYS A 364 -0.37 -18.54 7.80
CA CYS A 364 -1.12 -19.28 8.82
C CYS A 364 -2.23 -20.13 8.23
#